data_44a47b771246b994d9df604353488790
#
_entry.id   44a47b771246b994d9df604353488790
#
_cell.length_a   1.000
_cell.length_b   1.000
_cell.length_c   1.000
_cell.angle_alpha   90.00
_cell.angle_beta   90.00
_cell.angle_gamma   90.00
#
_symmetry.space_group_name_H-M   'P 1'
#
loop_
_entity.id
_entity.type
_entity.pdbx_description
1 polymer ?
#
loop_
_entity_poly.entity_id
_entity_poly.type
_entity_poly.pdbx_seq_one_letter_code
_entity_poly.pdbx_strand_id
1 'polypeptide(L)'
;MYFCIFEFDQAMPEITHFYGIIIKMFYKPKEHNPAHIHAIYNEYVGLFNILSAEMTEGDLPKKEQALVKEWITIHRKKLLKMWNTQELTKLPPLE
;
A
#
# COMPACT_ATOMS: atom_id res chain seq x y z
N MET A 1 24.47 0.60 5.75
CA MET A 1 23.48 0.95 4.94
C MET A 1 22.60 -0.14 4.48
N TYR A 2 23.08 -1.28 4.23
CA TYR A 2 22.33 -2.28 3.81
C TYR A 2 21.48 -2.88 4.79
N PHE A 3 21.82 -2.83 6.06
CA PHE A 3 20.99 -3.32 7.06
C PHE A 3 19.77 -2.48 7.08
N CYS A 4 19.78 -1.33 6.50
CA CYS A 4 18.64 -0.49 6.45
C CYS A 4 17.56 -1.09 5.61
N ILE A 5 17.90 -1.88 4.62
CA ILE A 5 16.93 -2.50 3.82
C ILE A 5 16.12 -3.47 4.64
N PHE A 6 16.77 -4.18 5.55
CA PHE A 6 16.11 -5.11 6.39
C PHE A 6 15.14 -4.39 7.30
N GLU A 7 15.52 -3.25 7.85
CA GLU A 7 14.64 -2.51 8.70
C GLU A 7 13.50 -1.95 7.89
N PHE A 8 13.76 -1.57 6.65
CA PHE A 8 12.76 -1.03 5.79
C PHE A 8 11.66 -2.06 5.56
N ASP A 9 11.99 -3.32 5.37
CA ASP A 9 11.02 -4.35 5.19
C ASP A 9 10.14 -4.51 6.41
N GLN A 10 10.69 -4.35 7.59
CA GLN A 10 9.92 -4.46 8.81
C GLN A 10 8.99 -3.25 8.94
N ALA A 11 9.39 -2.10 8.40
CA ALA A 11 8.58 -0.90 8.51
C ALA A 11 7.49 -0.86 7.44
N MET A 12 7.50 -1.79 6.48
CA MET A 12 6.51 -1.83 5.43
C MET A 12 5.99 -3.23 5.25
N PRO A 13 5.18 -3.72 6.19
CA PRO A 13 4.65 -5.06 6.08
C PRO A 13 3.70 -5.20 4.91
N GLU A 14 3.66 -6.40 4.35
CA GLU A 14 2.78 -6.69 3.24
C GLU A 14 1.36 -6.84 3.75
N ILE A 15 0.41 -6.14 3.16
CA ILE A 15 -0.99 -6.18 3.58
C ILE A 15 -1.73 -7.22 2.75
N THR A 16 -1.44 -7.33 1.47
CA THR A 16 -2.10 -8.31 0.61
C THR A 16 -1.30 -8.47 -0.68
N HIS A 17 -1.66 -9.49 -1.47
CA HIS A 17 -0.97 -9.78 -2.70
C HIS A 17 -2.01 -10.37 -3.65
N PHE A 18 -2.20 -9.76 -4.80
CA PHE A 18 -3.14 -10.26 -5.78
C PHE A 18 -2.71 -9.86 -7.20
N TYR A 19 -2.93 -10.73 -8.14
CA TYR A 19 -2.61 -10.52 -9.54
C TYR A 19 -1.18 -9.99 -9.76
N GLY A 20 -0.23 -10.48 -8.96
CA GLY A 20 1.15 -10.05 -9.07
C GLY A 20 1.47 -8.72 -8.39
N ILE A 21 0.48 -8.10 -7.76
CA ILE A 21 0.65 -6.81 -7.10
C ILE A 21 0.78 -7.04 -5.60
N ILE A 22 1.79 -6.46 -4.99
CA ILE A 22 2.01 -6.53 -3.56
C ILE A 22 1.63 -5.19 -2.96
N ILE A 23 0.75 -5.19 -1.96
CA ILE A 23 0.33 -3.96 -1.30
C ILE A 23 1.00 -3.89 0.07
N LYS A 24 1.66 -2.78 0.35
CA LYS A 24 2.36 -2.58 1.62
C LYS A 24 1.94 -1.25 2.23
N MET A 25 2.02 -1.15 3.54
CA MET A 25 1.74 0.09 4.24
C MET A 25 2.87 0.36 5.21
N PHE A 26 3.34 1.61 5.27
CA PHE A 26 4.38 1.98 6.20
C PHE A 26 3.82 2.12 7.59
N TYR A 27 4.61 1.79 8.58
CA TYR A 27 4.35 2.26 9.93
C TYR A 27 4.58 3.77 9.90
N LYS A 28 3.76 4.49 10.65
CA LYS A 28 3.64 5.90 10.51
C LYS A 28 4.59 6.81 11.22
N PRO A 29 5.54 6.41 12.03
CA PRO A 29 6.27 7.34 12.87
C PRO A 29 6.78 8.57 12.13
N LYS A 30 7.22 8.40 10.91
CA LYS A 30 7.71 9.53 10.20
C LYS A 30 6.84 9.90 9.06
N GLU A 31 5.73 9.21 8.87
CA GLU A 31 4.87 9.48 7.76
C GLU A 31 3.77 10.40 8.15
N HIS A 32 3.31 11.19 7.24
CA HIS A 32 2.27 12.12 7.51
C HIS A 32 1.16 11.93 6.52
N ASN A 33 0.09 12.58 6.69
CA ASN A 33 -1.00 12.55 5.77
C ASN A 33 -0.53 13.08 4.44
N PRO A 34 -1.16 12.65 3.39
CA PRO A 34 -2.37 11.83 3.41
C PRO A 34 -2.05 10.36 3.64
N ALA A 35 -3.04 9.63 4.17
CA ALA A 35 -2.90 8.20 4.37
C ALA A 35 -2.69 7.53 3.02
N HIS A 36 -1.75 6.61 2.92
CA HIS A 36 -1.40 6.02 1.66
C HIS A 36 -0.87 4.61 1.79
N ILE A 37 -0.86 3.87 0.67
CA ILE A 37 -0.28 2.56 0.59
C ILE A 37 0.67 2.55 -0.59
N HIS A 38 1.55 1.54 -0.61
CA HIS A 38 2.48 1.32 -1.71
C HIS A 38 2.03 0.07 -2.46
N ALA A 39 2.00 0.13 -3.79
CA ALA A 39 1.67 -1.02 -4.62
C ALA A 39 2.88 -1.33 -5.49
N ILE A 40 3.32 -2.58 -5.47
CA ILE A 40 4.51 -3.00 -6.19
C ILE A 40 4.14 -4.08 -7.19
N TYR A 41 4.51 -3.87 -8.47
CA TYR A 41 4.22 -4.84 -9.51
C TYR A 41 5.48 -4.97 -10.34
N ASN A 42 6.22 -6.06 -10.18
CA ASN A 42 7.52 -6.29 -10.80
C ASN A 42 8.45 -5.12 -10.42
N GLU A 43 8.97 -4.39 -11.38
CA GLU A 43 9.85 -3.27 -11.09
C GLU A 43 9.08 -1.96 -10.94
N TYR A 44 7.76 -1.97 -11.08
CA TYR A 44 6.97 -0.75 -10.99
C TYR A 44 6.46 -0.54 -9.56
N VAL A 45 6.41 0.69 -9.13
CA VAL A 45 5.93 1.03 -7.79
C VAL A 45 4.99 2.20 -7.90
N GLY A 46 3.89 2.16 -7.17
CA GLY A 46 2.96 3.28 -7.12
C GLY A 46 2.57 3.61 -5.70
N LEU A 47 2.40 4.88 -5.41
CA LEU A 47 1.95 5.36 -4.13
C LEU A 47 0.51 5.77 -4.32
N PHE A 48 -0.39 5.22 -3.52
CA PHE A 48 -1.83 5.49 -3.67
C PHE A 48 -2.41 6.15 -2.43
N ASN A 49 -3.17 7.21 -2.65
CA ASN A 49 -3.88 7.88 -1.58
C ASN A 49 -5.09 7.03 -1.21
N ILE A 50 -5.28 6.71 0.06
CA ILE A 50 -6.36 5.83 0.47
C ILE A 50 -7.72 6.51 0.31
N LEU A 51 -7.80 7.80 0.58
CA LEU A 51 -9.07 8.49 0.50
C LEU A 51 -9.56 8.63 -0.94
N SER A 52 -8.69 8.94 -1.87
CA SER A 52 -9.09 9.11 -3.26
C SER A 52 -8.95 7.83 -4.07
N ALA A 53 -8.18 6.88 -3.58
CA ALA A 53 -7.85 5.65 -4.26
C ALA A 53 -7.09 5.91 -5.56
N GLU A 54 -6.41 7.05 -5.65
CA GLU A 54 -5.67 7.42 -6.85
C GLU A 54 -4.17 7.33 -6.62
N MET A 55 -3.43 6.96 -7.67
CA MET A 55 -1.98 6.94 -7.59
C MET A 55 -1.47 8.38 -7.63
N THR A 56 -0.72 8.76 -6.61
CA THR A 56 -0.19 10.11 -6.52
C THR A 56 1.23 10.21 -7.01
N GLU A 57 1.98 9.10 -6.97
CA GLU A 57 3.34 9.06 -7.45
C GLU A 57 3.62 7.67 -7.96
N GLY A 58 4.49 7.54 -8.91
CA GLY A 58 4.94 6.24 -9.37
C GLY A 58 4.63 5.97 -10.82
N ASP A 59 4.89 4.73 -11.25
CA ASP A 59 4.76 4.37 -12.62
C ASP A 59 4.02 3.06 -12.83
N LEU A 60 3.12 2.69 -11.93
CA LEU A 60 2.37 1.46 -12.08
C LEU A 60 1.56 1.52 -13.36
N PRO A 61 1.54 0.45 -14.16
CA PRO A 61 0.77 0.44 -15.41
C PRO A 61 -0.72 0.63 -15.16
N LYS A 62 -1.43 1.17 -16.13
CA LYS A 62 -2.83 1.54 -15.95
C LYS A 62 -3.73 0.39 -15.54
N LYS A 63 -3.50 -0.80 -16.07
CA LYS A 63 -4.31 -1.95 -15.70
C LYS A 63 -4.16 -2.25 -14.23
N GLU A 64 -2.93 -2.24 -13.74
CA GLU A 64 -2.66 -2.53 -12.34
C GLU A 64 -3.16 -1.39 -11.45
N GLN A 65 -3.10 -0.15 -11.95
CA GLN A 65 -3.64 0.96 -11.18
C GLN A 65 -5.13 0.76 -10.94
N ALA A 66 -5.87 0.29 -11.95
CA ALA A 66 -7.30 0.07 -11.82
C ALA A 66 -7.61 -1.02 -10.78
N LEU A 67 -6.80 -2.07 -10.77
CA LEU A 67 -6.99 -3.16 -9.82
C LEU A 67 -6.73 -2.68 -8.38
N VAL A 68 -5.71 -1.88 -8.20
CA VAL A 68 -5.38 -1.35 -6.88
C VAL A 68 -6.47 -0.40 -6.42
N LYS A 69 -6.97 0.44 -7.32
CA LYS A 69 -8.02 1.38 -6.99
C LYS A 69 -9.28 0.64 -6.52
N GLU A 70 -9.63 -0.43 -7.21
CA GLU A 70 -10.79 -1.21 -6.84
C GLU A 70 -10.60 -1.81 -5.45
N TRP A 71 -9.44 -2.37 -5.19
CA TRP A 71 -9.15 -2.98 -3.90
C TRP A 71 -9.19 -1.95 -2.77
N ILE A 72 -8.62 -0.76 -2.98
CA ILE A 72 -8.65 0.30 -1.97
C ILE A 72 -10.09 0.69 -1.69
N THR A 73 -10.90 0.81 -2.73
CA THR A 73 -12.28 1.24 -2.55
C THR A 73 -13.05 0.23 -1.66
N ILE A 74 -12.79 -1.05 -1.84
CA ILE A 74 -13.44 -2.08 -1.05
C ILE A 74 -12.98 -2.02 0.40
N HIS A 75 -11.70 -1.80 0.64
CA HIS A 75 -11.12 -1.89 1.96
C HIS A 75 -10.81 -0.55 2.63
N ARG A 76 -11.34 0.54 2.09
CA ARG A 76 -10.96 1.89 2.56
C ARG A 76 -11.11 2.08 4.06
N LYS A 77 -12.22 1.64 4.63
CA LYS A 77 -12.42 1.86 6.06
C LYS A 77 -11.37 1.14 6.88
N LYS A 78 -11.05 -0.10 6.52
CA LYS A 78 -10.08 -0.85 7.28
C LYS A 78 -8.69 -0.28 7.08
N LEU A 79 -8.38 0.18 5.87
CA LEU A 79 -7.08 0.77 5.60
C LEU A 79 -6.89 2.06 6.40
N LEU A 80 -7.93 2.89 6.50
CA LEU A 80 -7.83 4.12 7.27
C LEU A 80 -7.66 3.80 8.75
N LYS A 81 -8.34 2.78 9.24
CA LYS A 81 -8.21 2.41 10.64
C LYS A 81 -6.79 1.94 10.90
N MET A 82 -6.22 1.11 10.02
CA MET A 82 -4.87 0.61 10.19
C MET A 82 -3.86 1.77 10.16
N TRP A 83 -4.09 2.73 9.27
CA TRP A 83 -3.21 3.90 9.18
C TRP A 83 -3.24 4.69 10.48
N ASN A 84 -4.43 4.90 11.03
CA ASN A 84 -4.57 5.70 12.23
C ASN A 84 -4.11 4.99 13.51
N THR A 85 -4.36 3.69 13.63
CA THR A 85 -4.00 2.97 14.85
C THR A 85 -2.62 2.36 14.78
N GLN A 86 -2.07 2.24 13.57
CA GLN A 86 -0.77 1.60 13.36
C GLN A 86 -0.79 0.11 13.72
N GLU A 87 -1.97 -0.48 13.73
CA GLU A 87 -2.10 -1.91 13.94
C GLU A 87 -2.32 -2.51 12.57
N LEU A 88 -1.25 -2.85 11.90
CA LEU A 88 -1.30 -3.31 10.53
C LEU A 88 -1.57 -4.81 10.48
N THR A 89 -2.57 -5.20 9.71
CA THR A 89 -2.94 -6.60 9.58
C THR A 89 -3.12 -6.91 8.12
N LYS A 90 -3.16 -8.18 7.79
CA LYS A 90 -3.39 -8.57 6.41
C LYS A 90 -4.85 -8.45 6.07
N LEU A 91 -5.14 -8.12 4.82
CA LEU A 91 -6.50 -8.01 4.32
C LEU A 91 -6.65 -8.96 3.14
N PRO A 92 -7.89 -9.34 2.82
CA PRO A 92 -8.13 -10.26 1.70
C PRO A 92 -7.70 -9.64 0.38
N PRO A 93 -7.26 -10.45 -0.56
CA PRO A 93 -6.88 -9.94 -1.87
C PRO A 93 -8.11 -9.63 -2.72
N LEU A 94 -7.89 -8.97 -3.83
CA LEU A 94 -8.95 -8.71 -4.77
C LEU A 94 -9.21 -10.00 -5.51
N GLU A 95 -10.45 -10.35 -5.69
CA GLU A 95 -10.81 -11.58 -6.38
C GLU A 95 -11.22 -11.38 -7.80
#